data_78d9da6a9d82792bbe65d9260305241c
#
_entry.id   78d9da6a9d82792bbe65d9260305241c
#
_cell.length_a   1.000
_cell.length_b   1.000
_cell.length_c   1.000
_cell.angle_alpha   90.00
_cell.angle_beta   90.00
_cell.angle_gamma   90.00
#
_symmetry.space_group_name_H-M   'P 1'
#
loop_
_entity.id
_entity.type
_entity.pdbx_description
1 polymer ?
#
loop_
_entity_poly.entity_id
_entity_poly.type
_entity_poly.pdbx_seq_one_letter_code
_entity_poly.pdbx_strand_id
1 'polypeptide(L)'
;MNRSKKIVALLLTLMMVMMALAGCGNSAPADDNAAANEAGYPMTFDNYGHELTLDKMPEKVITAGPNCTELFIALGLQDKIIGNSCDNHAQAPLDEYKEAYDAIPELTFGYPTLEAVVSSGADFLYAIDWVFEGDFTIENLEANGVKVYSNSASTVDEIFQEIRDIGKIFGVEDRAEAFIASQEDRIDDAMAAVEGMDPVKVFCYDCDTGDGIYTAGGPNIETELIEMAGGDNLFKNLEKAWIGVSLENILEAQPDVIVIHDYDEPVAADKIAAIKADPILSQLQCVQDERFVILPLEDAFPGSRTADAVETLAKGFFPDAF
;
A
#
# COMPACT_ATOMS: atom_id res chain seq x y z
N MET A 1 0.21 58.44 50.21
CA MET A 1 0.73 57.30 49.46
C MET A 1 -0.23 56.12 49.72
N ASN A 2 -0.97 55.73 48.71
CA ASN A 2 -2.16 54.88 48.80
C ASN A 2 -1.80 53.45 49.28
N ARG A 3 -2.60 52.83 50.12
CA ARG A 3 -2.43 51.47 50.67
C ARG A 3 -2.13 50.42 49.58
N SER A 4 -2.67 50.61 48.40
CA SER A 4 -2.45 49.73 47.24
C SER A 4 -1.01 49.76 46.71
N LYS A 5 -0.32 50.92 46.77
CA LYS A 5 1.12 51.02 46.33
C LYS A 5 2.08 50.33 47.28
N LYS A 6 1.73 50.21 48.57
CA LYS A 6 2.53 49.50 49.58
C LYS A 6 2.42 48.00 49.44
N ILE A 7 1.26 47.46 49.02
CA ILE A 7 1.04 46.03 48.81
C ILE A 7 1.79 45.56 47.54
N VAL A 8 1.78 46.34 46.47
CA VAL A 8 2.51 46.04 45.21
C VAL A 8 4.02 46.08 45.42
N ALA A 9 4.53 47.02 46.22
CA ALA A 9 5.97 47.08 46.57
C ALA A 9 6.41 45.91 47.45
N LEU A 10 5.53 45.39 48.35
CA LEU A 10 5.83 44.25 49.22
C LEU A 10 5.81 42.91 48.44
N LEU A 11 4.95 42.77 47.44
CA LEU A 11 4.88 41.59 46.55
C LEU A 11 6.07 41.51 45.58
N LEU A 12 6.56 42.67 45.10
CA LEU A 12 7.75 42.71 44.23
C LEU A 12 9.06 42.40 45.02
N THR A 13 9.16 42.79 46.29
CA THR A 13 10.32 42.45 47.14
C THR A 13 10.32 40.97 47.55
N LEU A 14 9.15 40.37 47.76
CA LEU A 14 9.06 38.93 48.07
C LEU A 14 9.42 38.04 46.89
N MET A 15 9.16 38.48 45.64
CA MET A 15 9.53 37.77 44.42
C MET A 15 11.05 37.82 44.10
N MET A 16 11.76 38.87 44.52
CA MET A 16 13.22 38.96 44.38
C MET A 16 13.99 38.16 45.41
N VAL A 17 13.44 37.85 46.58
CA VAL A 17 14.10 37.04 47.61
C VAL A 17 14.00 35.54 47.33
N MET A 18 13.03 35.08 46.53
CA MET A 18 12.95 33.69 46.10
C MET A 18 13.89 33.29 44.97
N MET A 19 14.54 34.23 44.26
CA MET A 19 15.52 33.94 43.21
C MET A 19 16.97 33.84 43.70
N ALA A 20 17.23 34.05 45.00
CA ALA A 20 18.59 34.05 45.56
C ALA A 20 18.96 32.80 46.37
N LEU A 21 18.06 31.77 46.43
CA LEU A 21 18.29 30.53 47.20
C LEU A 21 18.38 29.24 46.36
N ALA A 22 18.50 29.38 45.02
CA ALA A 22 18.73 28.25 44.16
C ALA A 22 20.14 28.31 43.50
N GLY A 23 21.16 28.20 44.32
CA GLY A 23 22.52 28.21 43.84
C GLY A 23 23.47 27.59 44.85
N CYS A 24 23.58 26.27 44.88
CA CYS A 24 24.75 25.44 45.16
C CYS A 24 24.28 23.99 45.40
N GLY A 25 24.21 23.23 44.34
CA GLY A 25 24.05 21.77 44.32
C GLY A 25 24.87 21.23 43.18
N ASN A 26 25.92 20.59 43.52
CA ASN A 26 26.90 19.78 42.80
C ASN A 26 26.50 19.38 41.37
N SER A 27 27.17 19.94 40.36
CA SER A 27 27.06 19.58 38.96
C SER A 27 27.68 18.19 38.77
N ALA A 28 26.85 17.17 38.69
CA ALA A 28 27.20 16.00 37.87
C ALA A 28 27.25 16.46 36.40
N PRO A 29 28.13 15.90 35.54
CA PRO A 29 28.12 16.26 34.15
C PRO A 29 26.75 15.90 33.55
N ALA A 30 26.06 16.89 32.98
CA ALA A 30 24.91 16.66 32.19
C ALA A 30 25.37 15.77 31.01
N ASP A 31 24.76 14.61 30.87
CA ASP A 31 24.80 13.87 29.63
C ASP A 31 24.18 14.78 28.54
N ASP A 32 25.02 15.37 27.70
CA ASP A 32 24.65 16.14 26.51
C ASP A 32 24.16 15.22 25.38
N ASN A 33 23.47 14.12 25.69
CA ASN A 33 22.85 13.18 24.76
C ASN A 33 21.32 13.13 24.91
N ALA A 34 20.69 14.22 25.34
CA ALA A 34 19.29 14.44 25.03
C ALA A 34 19.22 15.01 23.58
N ALA A 35 19.49 14.17 22.57
CA ALA A 35 18.92 14.39 21.25
C ALA A 35 17.43 14.67 21.49
N ALA A 36 16.94 15.80 21.01
CA ALA A 36 15.51 16.10 21.03
C ALA A 36 14.81 14.87 20.46
N ASN A 37 14.09 14.11 21.31
CA ASN A 37 13.22 13.05 20.84
C ASN A 37 12.27 13.73 19.87
N GLU A 38 12.38 13.41 18.58
CA GLU A 38 11.35 13.76 17.61
C GLU A 38 10.04 13.26 18.21
N ALA A 39 9.01 14.12 18.23
CA ALA A 39 7.78 13.83 18.93
C ALA A 39 7.22 12.48 18.44
N GLY A 40 7.14 11.51 19.35
CA GLY A 40 6.56 10.20 19.08
C GLY A 40 7.54 9.02 18.96
N TYR A 41 8.85 9.22 18.82
CA TYR A 41 9.84 8.12 18.77
C TYR A 41 10.42 7.77 20.15
N PRO A 42 10.83 6.49 20.40
CA PRO A 42 10.75 5.36 19.45
C PRO A 42 9.30 4.87 19.21
N MET A 43 9.05 4.31 18.03
CA MET A 43 7.78 3.69 17.66
C MET A 43 7.98 2.21 17.36
N THR A 44 7.00 1.38 17.71
CA THR A 44 7.01 -0.06 17.39
C THR A 44 5.70 -0.43 16.72
N PHE A 45 5.80 -1.22 15.65
CA PHE A 45 4.69 -1.72 14.85
C PHE A 45 4.77 -3.24 14.76
N ASP A 46 3.65 -3.93 14.79
CA ASP A 46 3.54 -5.31 14.33
C ASP A 46 3.19 -5.28 12.84
N ASN A 47 4.18 -5.57 12.01
CA ASN A 47 4.01 -5.62 10.56
C ASN A 47 3.95 -7.08 10.12
N TYR A 48 2.76 -7.66 10.17
CA TYR A 48 2.49 -9.07 9.80
C TYR A 48 3.36 -10.09 10.54
N GLY A 49 3.52 -9.91 11.85
CA GLY A 49 4.33 -10.77 12.71
C GLY A 49 5.82 -10.42 12.71
N HIS A 50 6.24 -9.40 11.97
CA HIS A 50 7.55 -8.78 12.09
C HIS A 50 7.45 -7.53 12.98
N GLU A 51 8.20 -7.50 14.10
CA GLU A 51 8.25 -6.34 14.98
C GLU A 51 9.22 -5.29 14.43
N LEU A 52 8.66 -4.22 13.85
CA LEU A 52 9.42 -3.08 13.35
C LEU A 52 9.56 -2.02 14.46
N THR A 53 10.77 -1.78 14.92
CA THR A 53 11.06 -0.66 15.85
C THR A 53 11.89 0.42 15.14
N LEU A 54 11.38 1.65 15.21
CA LEU A 54 12.00 2.86 14.66
C LEU A 54 12.38 3.80 15.80
N ASP A 55 13.67 4.13 15.90
CA ASP A 55 14.19 5.04 16.94
C ASP A 55 14.03 6.53 16.55
N LYS A 56 13.87 6.80 15.27
CA LYS A 56 13.67 8.13 14.66
C LYS A 56 12.90 8.01 13.36
N MET A 57 12.40 9.14 12.86
CA MET A 57 11.77 9.23 11.53
C MET A 57 12.79 8.86 10.43
N PRO A 58 12.41 7.95 9.50
CA PRO A 58 13.25 7.67 8.35
C PRO A 58 13.45 8.91 7.45
N GLU A 59 14.67 9.02 6.89
CA GLU A 59 15.03 10.16 6.04
C GLU A 59 15.19 9.80 4.57
N LYS A 60 15.54 8.53 4.28
CA LYS A 60 15.89 8.05 2.95
C LYS A 60 15.16 6.75 2.65
N VAL A 61 14.07 6.87 1.93
CA VAL A 61 13.16 5.77 1.64
C VAL A 61 13.44 5.19 0.25
N ILE A 62 13.48 3.87 0.16
CA ILE A 62 13.25 3.15 -1.09
C ILE A 62 11.83 2.59 -1.06
N THR A 63 11.11 2.73 -2.16
CA THR A 63 9.84 2.05 -2.40
C THR A 63 10.06 0.92 -3.41
N ALA A 64 9.44 -0.24 -3.17
CA ALA A 64 9.48 -1.36 -4.11
C ALA A 64 8.08 -1.89 -4.36
N GLY A 65 7.61 -1.61 -5.55
CA GLY A 65 6.25 -1.77 -6.04
C GLY A 65 5.64 -0.42 -6.43
N PRO A 66 4.92 -0.36 -7.57
CA PRO A 66 4.28 0.88 -8.04
C PRO A 66 3.27 1.42 -7.02
N ASN A 67 2.48 0.55 -6.40
CA ASN A 67 1.54 0.86 -5.33
C ASN A 67 2.23 1.49 -4.10
N CYS A 68 3.41 1.00 -3.73
CA CYS A 68 4.19 1.55 -2.62
C CYS A 68 4.66 2.98 -2.92
N THR A 69 5.11 3.23 -4.15
CA THR A 69 5.55 4.55 -4.60
C THR A 69 4.38 5.54 -4.65
N GLU A 70 3.26 5.14 -5.23
CA GLU A 70 2.07 5.99 -5.32
C GLU A 70 1.46 6.32 -3.96
N LEU A 71 1.45 5.38 -3.02
CA LEU A 71 0.96 5.67 -1.66
C LEU A 71 1.79 6.78 -1.00
N PHE A 72 3.12 6.74 -1.13
CA PHE A 72 3.96 7.81 -0.61
C PHE A 72 3.67 9.15 -1.27
N ILE A 73 3.43 9.17 -2.59
CA ILE A 73 3.06 10.38 -3.33
C ILE A 73 1.68 10.90 -2.86
N ALA A 74 0.69 10.02 -2.74
CA ALA A 74 -0.65 10.35 -2.25
C ALA A 74 -0.63 10.99 -0.85
N LEU A 75 0.29 10.54 0.01
CA LEU A 75 0.50 11.12 1.33
C LEU A 75 1.43 12.35 1.32
N GLY A 76 1.90 12.80 0.14
CA GLY A 76 2.82 13.95 0.00
C GLY A 76 4.20 13.69 0.59
N LEU A 77 4.69 12.47 0.50
CA LEU A 77 5.99 12.00 1.01
C LEU A 77 7.02 11.74 -0.10
N GLN A 78 6.76 12.17 -1.34
CA GLN A 78 7.67 11.97 -2.48
C GLN A 78 9.10 12.47 -2.22
N ASP A 79 9.27 13.53 -1.44
CA ASP A 79 10.57 14.10 -1.09
C ASP A 79 11.42 13.18 -0.19
N LYS A 80 10.80 12.16 0.43
CA LYS A 80 11.48 11.14 1.23
C LYS A 80 12.05 10.01 0.37
N ILE A 81 11.49 9.80 -0.83
CA ILE A 81 11.87 8.70 -1.71
C ILE A 81 13.17 9.06 -2.42
N ILE A 82 14.21 8.24 -2.23
CA ILE A 82 15.50 8.39 -2.92
C ILE A 82 15.64 7.45 -4.11
N GLY A 83 14.69 6.53 -4.29
CA GLY A 83 14.62 5.62 -5.43
C GLY A 83 13.44 4.67 -5.32
N ASN A 84 12.94 4.20 -6.46
CA ASN A 84 11.92 3.17 -6.56
C ASN A 84 12.44 1.92 -7.28
N SER A 85 11.72 0.82 -7.13
CA SER A 85 12.01 -0.47 -7.78
C SER A 85 10.72 -1.19 -8.12
N CYS A 86 10.83 -2.21 -8.99
CA CYS A 86 9.73 -3.12 -9.33
C CYS A 86 8.62 -2.47 -10.16
N ASP A 87 8.98 -1.57 -11.07
CA ASP A 87 8.02 -0.90 -11.97
C ASP A 87 7.55 -1.79 -13.12
N ASN A 88 8.17 -2.97 -13.30
CA ASN A 88 7.81 -3.92 -14.35
C ASN A 88 6.44 -4.61 -14.14
N HIS A 89 5.72 -4.29 -13.06
CA HIS A 89 4.38 -4.80 -12.77
C HIS A 89 3.30 -3.71 -12.86
N ALA A 90 3.59 -2.62 -13.59
CA ALA A 90 2.66 -1.54 -13.84
C ALA A 90 2.65 -1.12 -15.30
N GLN A 91 1.55 -0.49 -15.74
CA GLN A 91 1.49 0.16 -17.04
C GLN A 91 1.97 1.62 -16.94
N ALA A 92 1.45 2.36 -15.97
CA ALA A 92 1.81 3.74 -15.72
C ALA A 92 1.27 4.21 -14.36
N PRO A 93 1.91 5.21 -13.73
CA PRO A 93 1.32 5.87 -12.57
C PRO A 93 0.03 6.60 -12.97
N LEU A 94 -0.87 6.81 -11.99
CA LEU A 94 -2.04 7.66 -12.18
C LEU A 94 -1.61 9.06 -12.65
N ASP A 95 -2.41 9.67 -13.53
CA ASP A 95 -2.09 10.98 -14.13
C ASP A 95 -1.78 12.04 -13.08
N GLU A 96 -2.48 12.02 -11.95
CA GLU A 96 -2.27 12.95 -10.83
C GLU A 96 -0.94 12.74 -10.10
N TYR A 97 -0.36 11.55 -10.15
CA TYR A 97 0.92 11.21 -9.49
C TYR A 97 2.10 11.24 -10.46
N LYS A 98 1.83 11.28 -11.77
CA LYS A 98 2.83 11.10 -12.82
C LYS A 98 4.04 12.03 -12.72
N GLU A 99 3.82 13.32 -12.50
CA GLU A 99 4.93 14.29 -12.41
C GLU A 99 5.86 13.97 -11.22
N ALA A 100 5.28 13.63 -10.07
CA ALA A 100 6.06 13.28 -8.89
C ALA A 100 6.75 11.91 -9.05
N TYR A 101 6.05 10.95 -9.65
CA TYR A 101 6.57 9.59 -9.91
C TYR A 101 7.77 9.63 -10.87
N ASP A 102 7.62 10.32 -12.01
CA ASP A 102 8.68 10.46 -13.02
C ASP A 102 9.92 11.21 -12.50
N ALA A 103 9.78 11.97 -11.42
CA ALA A 103 10.90 12.67 -10.78
C ALA A 103 11.72 11.77 -9.82
N ILE A 104 11.19 10.62 -9.41
CA ILE A 104 11.85 9.67 -8.51
C ILE A 104 12.90 8.88 -9.32
N PRO A 105 14.15 8.75 -8.85
CA PRO A 105 15.16 7.95 -9.53
C PRO A 105 14.77 6.46 -9.51
N GLU A 106 14.78 5.80 -10.67
CA GLU A 106 14.66 4.35 -10.73
C GLU A 106 15.93 3.69 -10.16
N LEU A 107 15.78 2.87 -9.11
CA LEU A 107 16.86 2.10 -8.54
C LEU A 107 17.09 0.80 -9.34
N THR A 108 16.00 0.06 -9.61
CA THR A 108 15.96 -1.11 -10.48
C THR A 108 14.60 -1.19 -11.15
N PHE A 109 14.55 -1.46 -12.46
CA PHE A 109 13.29 -1.65 -13.19
C PHE A 109 12.53 -2.89 -12.70
N GLY A 110 13.27 -4.00 -12.49
CA GLY A 110 12.72 -5.23 -11.91
C GLY A 110 12.86 -5.28 -10.40
N TYR A 111 12.94 -6.49 -9.87
CA TYR A 111 13.05 -6.72 -8.41
C TYR A 111 14.26 -6.01 -7.82
N PRO A 112 14.09 -5.42 -6.62
CA PRO A 112 15.20 -4.82 -5.90
C PRO A 112 16.23 -5.90 -5.50
N THR A 113 17.48 -5.48 -5.35
CA THR A 113 18.53 -6.35 -4.81
C THR A 113 19.07 -5.80 -3.50
N LEU A 114 19.54 -6.68 -2.62
CA LEU A 114 20.14 -6.27 -1.34
C LEU A 114 21.27 -5.27 -1.56
N GLU A 115 22.15 -5.54 -2.54
CA GLU A 115 23.26 -4.65 -2.88
C GLU A 115 22.79 -3.25 -3.32
N ALA A 116 21.77 -3.17 -4.20
CA ALA A 116 21.26 -1.90 -4.71
C ALA A 116 20.66 -1.06 -3.56
N VAL A 117 19.81 -1.66 -2.73
CA VAL A 117 19.16 -0.95 -1.61
C VAL A 117 20.19 -0.50 -0.57
N VAL A 118 21.10 -1.36 -0.14
CA VAL A 118 22.13 -1.01 0.85
C VAL A 118 23.09 0.06 0.30
N SER A 119 23.50 -0.06 -0.97
CA SER A 119 24.43 0.91 -1.60
C SER A 119 23.80 2.27 -1.86
N SER A 120 22.46 2.35 -1.95
CA SER A 120 21.76 3.66 -2.08
C SER A 120 21.89 4.52 -0.82
N GLY A 121 22.20 3.90 0.32
CA GLY A 121 22.24 4.55 1.64
C GLY A 121 20.84 4.83 2.22
N ALA A 122 19.83 4.06 1.79
CA ALA A 122 18.50 4.09 2.37
C ALA A 122 18.52 3.66 3.83
N ASP A 123 17.66 4.25 4.65
CA ASP A 123 17.43 3.85 6.04
C ASP A 123 16.05 3.18 6.24
N PHE A 124 15.20 3.22 5.21
CA PHE A 124 13.87 2.61 5.22
C PHE A 124 13.49 2.04 3.85
N LEU A 125 12.85 0.89 3.86
CA LEU A 125 12.25 0.25 2.68
C LEU A 125 10.76 0.03 2.96
N TYR A 126 9.90 0.50 2.06
CA TYR A 126 8.48 0.13 1.97
C TYR A 126 8.28 -0.70 0.71
N ALA A 127 7.93 -1.97 0.85
CA ALA A 127 7.97 -2.91 -0.26
C ALA A 127 6.80 -3.88 -0.23
N ILE A 128 6.27 -4.20 -1.41
CA ILE A 128 5.31 -5.29 -1.57
C ILE A 128 5.98 -6.64 -1.21
N ASP A 129 5.26 -7.52 -0.52
CA ASP A 129 5.80 -8.68 0.17
C ASP A 129 6.48 -9.73 -0.72
N TRP A 130 5.98 -9.91 -1.95
CA TRP A 130 6.51 -10.90 -2.87
C TRP A 130 7.89 -10.56 -3.48
N VAL A 131 8.44 -9.36 -3.21
CA VAL A 131 9.83 -9.04 -3.62
C VAL A 131 10.88 -9.66 -2.71
N PHE A 132 10.49 -10.16 -1.52
CA PHE A 132 11.43 -10.76 -0.56
C PHE A 132 11.79 -12.19 -0.95
N GLU A 133 12.77 -12.32 -1.85
CA GLU A 133 13.26 -13.59 -2.37
C GLU A 133 14.78 -13.74 -2.22
N GLY A 134 15.25 -14.97 -2.12
CA GLY A 134 16.68 -15.30 -2.09
C GLY A 134 17.40 -14.66 -0.90
N ASP A 135 18.35 -13.77 -1.16
CA ASP A 135 19.09 -13.00 -0.15
C ASP A 135 18.46 -11.64 0.16
N PHE A 136 17.46 -11.23 -0.60
CA PHE A 136 16.66 -10.02 -0.34
C PHE A 136 15.60 -10.31 0.71
N THR A 137 16.00 -10.37 1.96
CA THR A 137 15.12 -10.65 3.11
C THR A 137 15.10 -9.49 4.09
N ILE A 138 14.04 -9.40 4.89
CA ILE A 138 13.90 -8.38 5.93
C ILE A 138 15.11 -8.44 6.89
N GLU A 139 15.52 -9.65 7.32
CA GLU A 139 16.64 -9.83 8.24
C GLU A 139 17.96 -9.33 7.65
N ASN A 140 18.21 -9.60 6.36
CA ASN A 140 19.44 -9.14 5.70
C ASN A 140 19.46 -7.62 5.51
N LEU A 141 18.32 -7.02 5.18
CA LEU A 141 18.16 -5.56 5.07
C LEU A 141 18.40 -4.89 6.42
N GLU A 142 17.76 -5.37 7.50
CA GLU A 142 17.93 -4.83 8.84
C GLU A 142 19.34 -5.02 9.40
N ALA A 143 19.99 -6.15 9.10
CA ALA A 143 21.39 -6.37 9.45
C ALA A 143 22.33 -5.36 8.78
N ASN A 144 21.92 -4.73 7.67
CA ASN A 144 22.63 -3.67 6.97
C ASN A 144 22.08 -2.26 7.29
N GLY A 145 21.20 -2.13 8.29
CA GLY A 145 20.72 -0.84 8.80
C GLY A 145 19.53 -0.24 8.05
N VAL A 146 18.89 -1.01 7.16
CA VAL A 146 17.67 -0.61 6.45
C VAL A 146 16.47 -1.17 7.21
N LYS A 147 15.62 -0.31 7.77
CA LYS A 147 14.36 -0.72 8.38
C LYS A 147 13.33 -1.05 7.30
N VAL A 148 12.51 -2.07 7.54
CA VAL A 148 11.59 -2.58 6.52
C VAL A 148 10.16 -2.55 7.04
N TYR A 149 9.25 -1.98 6.24
CA TYR A 149 7.82 -2.17 6.37
C TYR A 149 7.33 -2.93 5.14
N SER A 150 6.86 -4.15 5.33
CA SER A 150 6.29 -4.98 4.26
C SER A 150 4.85 -4.57 3.98
N ASN A 151 4.53 -4.31 2.72
CA ASN A 151 3.17 -4.12 2.23
C ASN A 151 2.59 -5.49 1.90
N SER A 152 1.82 -6.05 2.82
CA SER A 152 1.33 -7.43 2.80
C SER A 152 -0.17 -7.54 3.08
N ALA A 153 -0.89 -6.41 3.01
CA ALA A 153 -2.31 -6.37 3.28
C ALA A 153 -3.11 -7.31 2.38
N SER A 154 -4.00 -8.07 2.96
CA SER A 154 -4.91 -9.01 2.29
C SER A 154 -6.37 -8.61 2.42
N THR A 155 -6.65 -7.52 3.15
CA THR A 155 -7.96 -6.92 3.34
C THR A 155 -7.89 -5.39 3.22
N VAL A 156 -9.01 -4.75 2.91
CA VAL A 156 -9.09 -3.28 2.84
C VAL A 156 -8.84 -2.64 4.20
N ASP A 157 -9.29 -3.26 5.30
CA ASP A 157 -8.99 -2.81 6.65
C ASP A 157 -7.49 -2.83 6.96
N GLU A 158 -6.76 -3.86 6.49
CA GLU A 158 -5.31 -3.95 6.62
C GLU A 158 -4.61 -2.89 5.76
N ILE A 159 -5.08 -2.62 4.53
CA ILE A 159 -4.56 -1.51 3.70
C ILE A 159 -4.69 -0.17 4.44
N PHE A 160 -5.85 0.11 5.02
CA PHE A 160 -6.06 1.35 5.77
C PHE A 160 -5.21 1.41 7.03
N GLN A 161 -4.95 0.25 7.67
CA GLN A 161 -4.01 0.21 8.79
C GLN A 161 -2.56 0.51 8.36
N GLU A 162 -2.10 -0.05 7.24
CA GLU A 162 -0.77 0.29 6.68
C GLU A 162 -0.65 1.78 6.35
N ILE A 163 -1.69 2.38 5.76
CA ILE A 163 -1.73 3.82 5.46
C ILE A 163 -1.61 4.64 6.75
N ARG A 164 -2.32 4.25 7.84
CA ARG A 164 -2.21 4.88 9.16
C ARG A 164 -0.81 4.74 9.74
N ASP A 165 -0.20 3.57 9.61
CA ASP A 165 1.13 3.31 10.13
C ASP A 165 2.18 4.16 9.38
N ILE A 166 2.13 4.23 8.06
CA ILE A 166 2.97 5.12 7.26
C ILE A 166 2.71 6.59 7.64
N GLY A 167 1.44 6.98 7.79
CA GLY A 167 1.07 8.31 8.28
C GLY A 167 1.73 8.65 9.61
N LYS A 168 1.72 7.73 10.57
CA LYS A 168 2.32 7.87 11.89
C LYS A 168 3.85 7.89 11.83
N ILE A 169 4.47 6.98 11.03
CA ILE A 169 5.93 6.93 10.83
C ILE A 169 6.47 8.27 10.30
N PHE A 170 5.74 8.93 9.43
CA PHE A 170 6.21 10.16 8.79
C PHE A 170 5.56 11.44 9.32
N GLY A 171 4.74 11.35 10.38
CA GLY A 171 4.10 12.51 11.03
C GLY A 171 3.10 13.22 10.12
N VAL A 172 2.35 12.43 9.33
CA VAL A 172 1.35 12.93 8.37
C VAL A 172 -0.02 12.29 8.58
N GLU A 173 -0.36 11.97 9.84
CA GLU A 173 -1.58 11.27 10.24
C GLU A 173 -2.85 11.92 9.68
N ASP A 174 -2.94 13.26 9.72
CA ASP A 174 -4.09 13.99 9.18
C ASP A 174 -4.27 13.76 7.67
N ARG A 175 -3.15 13.63 6.92
CA ARG A 175 -3.19 13.34 5.48
C ARG A 175 -3.60 11.88 5.22
N ALA A 176 -3.09 10.96 6.03
CA ALA A 176 -3.44 9.55 5.95
C ALA A 176 -4.94 9.33 6.20
N GLU A 177 -5.49 9.91 7.26
CA GLU A 177 -6.92 9.80 7.55
C GLU A 177 -7.80 10.48 6.49
N ALA A 178 -7.39 11.64 5.96
CA ALA A 178 -8.13 12.30 4.88
C ALA A 178 -8.11 11.46 3.58
N PHE A 179 -6.98 10.80 3.29
CA PHE A 179 -6.87 9.89 2.15
C PHE A 179 -7.75 8.67 2.34
N ILE A 180 -7.70 8.01 3.51
CA ILE A 180 -8.55 6.86 3.85
C ILE A 180 -10.03 7.23 3.70
N ALA A 181 -10.47 8.34 4.30
CA ALA A 181 -11.87 8.78 4.19
C ALA A 181 -12.32 8.96 2.73
N SER A 182 -11.43 9.48 1.87
CA SER A 182 -11.73 9.61 0.43
C SER A 182 -11.83 8.24 -0.28
N GLN A 183 -11.05 7.25 0.13
CA GLN A 183 -11.16 5.89 -0.40
C GLN A 183 -12.45 5.22 0.08
N GLU A 184 -12.76 5.33 1.38
CA GLU A 184 -13.99 4.79 1.99
C GLU A 184 -15.25 5.35 1.29
N ASP A 185 -15.33 6.68 1.12
CA ASP A 185 -16.48 7.33 0.45
C ASP A 185 -16.69 6.76 -0.98
N ARG A 186 -15.63 6.58 -1.75
CA ARG A 186 -15.70 6.04 -3.13
C ARG A 186 -16.09 4.56 -3.16
N ILE A 187 -15.55 3.77 -2.24
CA ILE A 187 -15.88 2.34 -2.09
C ILE A 187 -17.35 2.19 -1.71
N ASP A 188 -17.83 2.96 -0.73
CA ASP A 188 -19.21 2.95 -0.27
C ASP A 188 -20.18 3.32 -1.41
N ASP A 189 -19.87 4.34 -2.22
CA ASP A 189 -20.65 4.74 -3.38
C ASP A 189 -20.73 3.61 -4.42
N ALA A 190 -19.62 2.93 -4.71
CA ALA A 190 -19.59 1.82 -5.65
C ALA A 190 -20.38 0.60 -5.13
N MET A 191 -20.21 0.25 -3.85
CA MET A 191 -20.98 -0.82 -3.19
C MET A 191 -22.49 -0.52 -3.18
N ALA A 192 -22.89 0.71 -2.88
CA ALA A 192 -24.28 1.13 -2.88
C ALA A 192 -24.94 1.02 -4.28
N ALA A 193 -24.17 1.30 -5.34
CA ALA A 193 -24.65 1.19 -6.72
C ALA A 193 -25.02 -0.25 -7.12
N VAL A 194 -24.37 -1.26 -6.52
CA VAL A 194 -24.58 -2.69 -6.84
C VAL A 194 -25.36 -3.43 -5.75
N GLU A 195 -25.82 -2.74 -4.70
CA GLU A 195 -26.54 -3.33 -3.58
C GLU A 195 -27.79 -4.08 -4.04
N GLY A 196 -27.94 -5.33 -3.62
CA GLY A 196 -29.10 -6.20 -3.93
C GLY A 196 -29.09 -6.82 -5.32
N MET A 197 -28.02 -6.63 -6.10
CA MET A 197 -27.82 -7.36 -7.37
C MET A 197 -27.37 -8.80 -7.10
N ASP A 198 -27.66 -9.72 -8.04
CA ASP A 198 -27.14 -11.09 -7.96
C ASP A 198 -25.63 -11.07 -8.22
N PRO A 199 -24.79 -11.75 -7.39
CA PRO A 199 -23.35 -11.74 -7.58
C PRO A 199 -22.91 -12.29 -8.94
N VAL A 200 -21.97 -11.61 -9.58
CA VAL A 200 -21.36 -12.00 -10.85
C VAL A 200 -20.23 -12.98 -10.58
N LYS A 201 -20.22 -14.14 -11.24
CA LYS A 201 -19.14 -15.13 -11.14
C LYS A 201 -17.89 -14.64 -11.86
N VAL A 202 -16.81 -14.47 -11.11
CA VAL A 202 -15.57 -13.84 -11.60
C VAL A 202 -14.44 -14.86 -11.69
N PHE A 203 -13.72 -14.83 -12.80
CA PHE A 203 -12.42 -15.45 -12.94
C PHE A 203 -11.37 -14.37 -13.24
N CYS A 204 -10.27 -14.34 -12.45
CA CYS A 204 -9.15 -13.44 -12.69
C CYS A 204 -8.11 -14.14 -13.56
N TYR A 205 -7.74 -13.51 -14.67
CA TYR A 205 -6.69 -13.98 -15.56
C TYR A 205 -5.46 -13.08 -15.41
N ASP A 206 -4.44 -13.59 -14.73
CA ASP A 206 -3.17 -12.88 -14.61
C ASP A 206 -2.26 -13.22 -15.81
N CYS A 207 -1.74 -14.43 -15.84
CA CYS A 207 -0.86 -14.88 -16.92
C CYS A 207 -0.99 -16.38 -17.19
N ASP A 208 -0.61 -16.81 -18.41
CA ASP A 208 -0.48 -18.21 -18.78
C ASP A 208 0.90 -18.73 -18.33
N THR A 209 0.91 -19.77 -17.51
CA THR A 209 2.14 -20.41 -17.00
C THR A 209 2.58 -21.61 -17.83
N GLY A 210 1.85 -21.92 -18.91
CA GLY A 210 2.05 -23.12 -19.72
C GLY A 210 1.39 -24.39 -19.16
N ASP A 211 1.23 -24.48 -17.84
CA ASP A 211 0.52 -25.56 -17.17
C ASP A 211 -0.88 -25.16 -16.67
N GLY A 212 -1.29 -23.92 -16.92
CA GLY A 212 -2.56 -23.34 -16.51
C GLY A 212 -2.47 -21.82 -16.41
N ILE A 213 -3.53 -21.22 -15.88
CA ILE A 213 -3.63 -19.77 -15.72
C ILE A 213 -3.39 -19.40 -14.26
N TYR A 214 -2.54 -18.42 -14.02
CA TYR A 214 -2.31 -17.85 -12.69
C TYR A 214 -3.50 -16.95 -12.34
N THR A 215 -4.01 -17.07 -11.11
CA THR A 215 -5.25 -16.40 -10.68
C THR A 215 -5.19 -16.05 -9.19
N ALA A 216 -6.03 -15.10 -8.79
CA ALA A 216 -6.22 -14.73 -7.39
C ALA A 216 -7.00 -15.83 -6.64
N GLY A 217 -6.45 -16.29 -5.52
CA GLY A 217 -7.10 -17.21 -4.57
C GLY A 217 -7.70 -16.51 -3.37
N GLY A 218 -8.10 -17.28 -2.32
CA GLY A 218 -8.78 -16.74 -1.16
C GLY A 218 -8.04 -15.63 -0.40
N PRO A 219 -6.77 -15.83 -0.02
CA PRO A 219 -6.03 -14.81 0.74
C PRO A 219 -5.51 -13.63 -0.10
N ASN A 220 -5.97 -13.44 -1.33
CA ASN A 220 -5.62 -12.31 -2.16
C ASN A 220 -6.57 -11.14 -1.91
N ILE A 221 -6.03 -9.93 -1.77
CA ILE A 221 -6.83 -8.70 -1.61
C ILE A 221 -7.87 -8.54 -2.73
N GLU A 222 -7.53 -8.92 -3.96
CA GLU A 222 -8.43 -8.83 -5.11
C GLU A 222 -9.73 -9.62 -4.89
N THR A 223 -9.70 -10.71 -4.11
CA THR A 223 -10.93 -11.45 -3.75
C THR A 223 -11.90 -10.57 -2.96
N GLU A 224 -11.42 -9.77 -2.01
CA GLU A 224 -12.26 -8.83 -1.27
C GLU A 224 -12.74 -7.67 -2.16
N LEU A 225 -11.86 -7.11 -3.02
CA LEU A 225 -12.24 -6.06 -3.97
C LEU A 225 -13.34 -6.51 -4.94
N ILE A 226 -13.27 -7.76 -5.41
CA ILE A 226 -14.31 -8.39 -6.25
C ILE A 226 -15.62 -8.52 -5.46
N GLU A 227 -15.58 -8.94 -4.19
CA GLU A 227 -16.79 -9.07 -3.36
C GLU A 227 -17.42 -7.70 -3.09
N MET A 228 -16.63 -6.67 -2.80
CA MET A 228 -17.10 -5.29 -2.65
C MET A 228 -17.74 -4.75 -3.93
N ALA A 229 -17.23 -5.14 -5.09
CA ALA A 229 -17.76 -4.78 -6.40
C ALA A 229 -19.02 -5.59 -6.81
N GLY A 230 -19.53 -6.48 -5.96
CA GLY A 230 -20.69 -7.34 -6.22
C GLY A 230 -20.37 -8.61 -7.02
N GLY A 231 -19.08 -9.00 -7.08
CA GLY A 231 -18.64 -10.24 -7.72
C GLY A 231 -18.49 -11.41 -6.72
N ASP A 232 -18.25 -12.59 -7.27
CA ASP A 232 -17.91 -13.81 -6.54
C ASP A 232 -16.70 -14.46 -7.22
N ASN A 233 -15.52 -14.33 -6.61
CA ASN A 233 -14.31 -14.99 -7.12
C ASN A 233 -14.47 -16.50 -7.05
N LEU A 234 -14.50 -17.16 -8.21
CA LEU A 234 -14.72 -18.60 -8.32
C LEU A 234 -13.62 -19.44 -7.69
N PHE A 235 -12.44 -18.85 -7.46
CA PHE A 235 -11.27 -19.51 -6.87
C PHE A 235 -10.96 -19.06 -5.44
N LYS A 236 -11.84 -18.32 -4.78
CA LYS A 236 -11.69 -17.81 -3.40
C LYS A 236 -11.50 -18.90 -2.32
N ASN A 237 -11.81 -20.15 -2.62
CA ASN A 237 -11.59 -21.27 -1.68
C ASN A 237 -10.19 -21.89 -1.78
N LEU A 238 -9.33 -21.40 -2.66
CA LEU A 238 -7.94 -21.83 -2.75
C LEU A 238 -7.10 -21.15 -1.67
N GLU A 239 -6.20 -21.91 -1.04
CA GLU A 239 -5.49 -21.48 0.18
C GLU A 239 -4.31 -20.51 -0.08
N LYS A 240 -3.93 -20.31 -1.35
CA LYS A 240 -2.83 -19.42 -1.72
C LYS A 240 -3.37 -18.13 -2.31
N ALA A 241 -2.70 -17.01 -2.03
CA ALA A 241 -3.04 -15.72 -2.63
C ALA A 241 -2.95 -15.77 -4.17
N TRP A 242 -1.90 -16.39 -4.70
CA TRP A 242 -1.70 -16.61 -6.13
C TRP A 242 -1.51 -18.10 -6.43
N ILE A 243 -2.20 -18.62 -7.42
CA ILE A 243 -2.17 -20.04 -7.75
C ILE A 243 -2.51 -20.32 -9.21
N GLY A 244 -1.84 -21.33 -9.82
CA GLY A 244 -2.18 -21.83 -11.14
C GLY A 244 -3.42 -22.73 -11.09
N VAL A 245 -4.37 -22.51 -12.01
CA VAL A 245 -5.56 -23.34 -12.22
C VAL A 245 -5.59 -23.87 -13.65
N SER A 246 -6.06 -25.11 -13.84
CA SER A 246 -6.14 -25.72 -15.19
C SER A 246 -7.28 -25.10 -16.01
N LEU A 247 -7.15 -25.16 -17.34
CA LEU A 247 -8.19 -24.69 -18.24
C LEU A 247 -9.52 -25.45 -18.08
N GLU A 248 -9.44 -26.75 -17.72
CA GLU A 248 -10.61 -27.56 -17.43
C GLU A 248 -11.33 -27.08 -16.18
N ASN A 249 -10.61 -26.70 -15.13
CA ASN A 249 -11.21 -26.16 -13.91
C ASN A 249 -11.93 -24.83 -14.20
N ILE A 250 -11.35 -23.98 -15.04
CA ILE A 250 -11.97 -22.71 -15.46
C ILE A 250 -13.24 -23.00 -16.28
N LEU A 251 -13.18 -23.95 -17.22
CA LEU A 251 -14.34 -24.34 -18.02
C LEU A 251 -15.46 -24.91 -17.13
N GLU A 252 -15.13 -25.73 -16.13
CA GLU A 252 -16.13 -26.30 -15.18
C GLU A 252 -16.75 -25.22 -14.29
N ALA A 253 -15.97 -24.22 -13.89
CA ALA A 253 -16.42 -23.13 -13.02
C ALA A 253 -17.44 -22.20 -13.69
N GLN A 254 -17.43 -22.09 -15.02
CA GLN A 254 -18.37 -21.28 -15.82
C GLN A 254 -18.47 -19.81 -15.31
N PRO A 255 -17.42 -18.99 -15.47
CA PRO A 255 -17.46 -17.59 -15.09
C PRO A 255 -18.45 -16.78 -15.95
N ASP A 256 -19.07 -15.77 -15.35
CA ASP A 256 -19.90 -14.78 -16.03
C ASP A 256 -19.07 -13.63 -16.62
N VAL A 257 -17.86 -13.41 -16.07
CA VAL A 257 -16.91 -12.39 -16.51
C VAL A 257 -15.48 -12.84 -16.24
N ILE A 258 -14.54 -12.41 -17.08
CA ILE A 258 -13.11 -12.59 -16.88
C ILE A 258 -12.48 -11.21 -16.61
N VAL A 259 -11.88 -11.05 -15.44
CA VAL A 259 -11.01 -9.91 -15.13
C VAL A 259 -9.63 -10.20 -15.71
N ILE A 260 -9.12 -9.28 -16.54
CA ILE A 260 -7.81 -9.41 -17.19
C ILE A 260 -6.87 -8.41 -16.55
N HIS A 261 -5.82 -8.88 -15.90
CA HIS A 261 -4.76 -8.00 -15.41
C HIS A 261 -3.97 -7.42 -16.58
N ASP A 262 -3.86 -6.10 -16.61
CA ASP A 262 -3.10 -5.38 -17.63
C ASP A 262 -1.80 -4.83 -17.02
N TYR A 263 -0.68 -5.38 -17.47
CA TYR A 263 0.66 -4.97 -17.07
C TYR A 263 1.67 -5.54 -18.07
N ASP A 264 2.84 -4.88 -18.22
CA ASP A 264 3.98 -5.32 -19.03
C ASP A 264 3.57 -5.99 -20.37
N GLU A 265 4.21 -7.10 -20.74
CA GLU A 265 3.92 -7.91 -21.92
C GLU A 265 3.60 -9.37 -21.52
N PRO A 266 2.50 -9.98 -21.99
CA PRO A 266 1.54 -9.45 -22.97
C PRO A 266 0.51 -8.51 -22.36
N VAL A 267 0.17 -7.43 -23.06
CA VAL A 267 -0.89 -6.50 -22.65
C VAL A 267 -2.28 -7.17 -22.67
N ALA A 268 -3.26 -6.57 -22.00
CA ALA A 268 -4.61 -7.13 -21.87
C ALA A 268 -5.24 -7.51 -23.23
N ALA A 269 -5.02 -6.72 -24.28
CA ALA A 269 -5.54 -7.00 -25.61
C ALA A 269 -5.01 -8.33 -26.20
N ASP A 270 -3.72 -8.62 -25.97
CA ASP A 270 -3.09 -9.86 -26.46
C ASP A 270 -3.54 -11.06 -25.60
N LYS A 271 -3.71 -10.87 -24.27
CA LYS A 271 -4.30 -11.87 -23.37
C LYS A 271 -5.72 -12.25 -23.82
N ILE A 272 -6.58 -11.26 -24.11
CA ILE A 272 -7.94 -11.47 -24.62
C ILE A 272 -7.92 -12.21 -25.97
N ALA A 273 -7.01 -11.84 -26.89
CA ALA A 273 -6.87 -12.51 -28.16
C ALA A 273 -6.46 -13.98 -27.98
N ALA A 274 -5.54 -14.27 -27.06
CA ALA A 274 -5.13 -15.64 -26.72
C ALA A 274 -6.29 -16.45 -26.12
N ILE A 275 -7.06 -15.89 -25.19
CA ILE A 275 -8.25 -16.52 -24.61
C ILE A 275 -9.27 -16.88 -25.67
N LYS A 276 -9.56 -15.96 -26.61
CA LYS A 276 -10.50 -16.18 -27.72
C LYS A 276 -10.00 -17.24 -28.70
N ALA A 277 -8.70 -17.41 -28.86
CA ALA A 277 -8.09 -18.40 -29.74
C ALA A 277 -7.92 -19.78 -29.06
N ASP A 278 -7.96 -19.86 -27.74
CA ASP A 278 -7.80 -21.11 -27.02
C ASP A 278 -9.02 -22.04 -27.21
N PRO A 279 -8.83 -23.32 -27.59
CA PRO A 279 -9.94 -24.22 -27.90
C PRO A 279 -10.79 -24.61 -26.69
N ILE A 280 -10.32 -24.41 -25.45
CA ILE A 280 -11.07 -24.69 -24.22
C ILE A 280 -11.76 -23.41 -23.75
N LEU A 281 -11.00 -22.32 -23.54
CA LEU A 281 -11.53 -21.08 -23.02
C LEU A 281 -12.55 -20.39 -23.94
N SER A 282 -12.39 -20.54 -25.27
CA SER A 282 -13.36 -20.03 -26.27
C SER A 282 -14.75 -20.66 -26.17
N GLN A 283 -14.91 -21.77 -25.41
CA GLN A 283 -16.21 -22.41 -25.16
C GLN A 283 -16.99 -21.72 -24.04
N LEU A 284 -16.34 -20.89 -23.22
CA LEU A 284 -17.00 -20.16 -22.16
C LEU A 284 -17.99 -19.14 -22.74
N GLN A 285 -19.19 -19.06 -22.14
CA GLN A 285 -20.21 -18.10 -22.60
C GLN A 285 -19.74 -16.66 -22.47
N CYS A 286 -19.05 -16.33 -21.37
CA CYS A 286 -18.49 -14.98 -21.13
C CYS A 286 -17.46 -14.57 -22.20
N VAL A 287 -16.70 -15.52 -22.77
CA VAL A 287 -15.76 -15.26 -23.87
C VAL A 287 -16.51 -14.98 -25.17
N GLN A 288 -17.59 -15.74 -25.44
CA GLN A 288 -18.44 -15.54 -26.62
C GLN A 288 -19.20 -14.21 -26.59
N ASP A 289 -19.61 -13.78 -25.38
CA ASP A 289 -20.33 -12.54 -25.13
C ASP A 289 -19.37 -11.35 -24.87
N GLU A 290 -18.05 -11.56 -25.01
CA GLU A 290 -17.01 -10.56 -24.80
C GLU A 290 -17.03 -9.89 -23.41
N ARG A 291 -17.42 -10.65 -22.38
CA ARG A 291 -17.51 -10.20 -21.00
C ARG A 291 -16.11 -10.21 -20.34
N PHE A 292 -15.32 -9.18 -20.66
CA PHE A 292 -14.00 -8.95 -20.08
C PHE A 292 -14.00 -7.63 -19.32
N VAL A 293 -13.34 -7.60 -18.17
CA VAL A 293 -13.01 -6.39 -17.43
C VAL A 293 -11.49 -6.26 -17.41
N ILE A 294 -10.97 -5.18 -17.95
CA ILE A 294 -9.53 -4.89 -17.90
C ILE A 294 -9.26 -4.16 -16.60
N LEU A 295 -8.38 -4.71 -15.78
CA LEU A 295 -7.93 -4.14 -14.52
C LEU A 295 -6.41 -3.93 -14.60
N PRO A 296 -5.89 -2.68 -14.51
CA PRO A 296 -4.47 -2.47 -14.29
C PRO A 296 -4.01 -3.30 -13.09
N LEU A 297 -2.91 -4.05 -13.20
CA LEU A 297 -2.50 -4.95 -12.12
C LEU A 297 -2.19 -4.19 -10.83
N GLU A 298 -1.65 -2.98 -10.96
CA GLU A 298 -1.37 -2.09 -9.85
C GLU A 298 -2.62 -1.66 -9.06
N ASP A 299 -3.82 -1.71 -9.66
CA ASP A 299 -5.08 -1.47 -8.97
C ASP A 299 -5.46 -2.65 -8.06
N ALA A 300 -5.01 -3.88 -8.39
CA ALA A 300 -5.19 -5.08 -7.57
C ALA A 300 -4.15 -5.24 -6.45
N PHE A 301 -3.20 -4.31 -6.32
CA PHE A 301 -2.22 -4.31 -5.23
C PHE A 301 -2.74 -3.53 -4.01
N PRO A 302 -2.33 -3.92 -2.78
CA PRO A 302 -2.71 -3.14 -1.61
C PRO A 302 -2.09 -1.74 -1.64
N GLY A 303 -2.90 -0.68 -1.67
CA GLY A 303 -2.35 0.67 -1.75
C GLY A 303 -3.34 1.78 -2.08
N SER A 304 -2.86 2.77 -2.84
CA SER A 304 -3.59 4.01 -3.14
C SER A 304 -4.76 3.85 -4.10
N ARG A 305 -4.80 2.74 -4.87
CA ARG A 305 -5.79 2.52 -5.93
C ARG A 305 -6.95 1.59 -5.52
N THR A 306 -7.12 1.33 -4.21
CA THR A 306 -8.16 0.42 -3.71
C THR A 306 -9.56 0.80 -4.19
N ALA A 307 -9.93 2.07 -4.11
CA ALA A 307 -11.23 2.55 -4.61
C ALA A 307 -11.33 2.48 -6.14
N ASP A 308 -10.25 2.76 -6.87
CA ASP A 308 -10.21 2.65 -8.34
C ASP A 308 -10.48 1.22 -8.80
N ALA A 309 -9.92 0.23 -8.10
CA ALA A 309 -10.18 -1.18 -8.36
C ALA A 309 -11.67 -1.54 -8.16
N VAL A 310 -12.25 -1.19 -7.00
CA VAL A 310 -13.65 -1.49 -6.69
C VAL A 310 -14.59 -0.83 -7.71
N GLU A 311 -14.36 0.45 -8.05
CA GLU A 311 -15.15 1.16 -9.06
C GLU A 311 -15.04 0.52 -10.45
N THR A 312 -13.82 0.17 -10.88
CA THR A 312 -13.56 -0.46 -12.19
C THR A 312 -14.26 -1.81 -12.28
N LEU A 313 -14.12 -2.62 -11.25
CA LEU A 313 -14.77 -3.93 -11.16
C LEU A 313 -16.30 -3.80 -11.15
N ALA A 314 -16.87 -2.93 -10.30
CA ALA A 314 -18.32 -2.74 -10.19
C ALA A 314 -18.93 -2.27 -11.52
N LYS A 315 -18.33 -1.28 -12.19
CA LYS A 315 -18.72 -0.82 -13.54
C LYS A 315 -18.61 -1.92 -14.58
N GLY A 316 -17.58 -2.77 -14.51
CA GLY A 316 -17.38 -3.90 -15.40
C GLY A 316 -18.38 -5.03 -15.18
N PHE A 317 -18.73 -5.31 -13.94
CA PHE A 317 -19.71 -6.36 -13.59
C PHE A 317 -21.13 -5.91 -13.92
N PHE A 318 -21.49 -4.66 -13.63
CA PHE A 318 -22.84 -4.10 -13.75
C PHE A 318 -22.86 -2.80 -14.57
N PRO A 319 -22.55 -2.85 -15.88
CA PRO A 319 -22.43 -1.63 -16.69
C PRO A 319 -23.74 -0.81 -16.77
N ASP A 320 -24.89 -1.41 -16.51
CA ASP A 320 -26.20 -0.74 -16.52
C ASP A 320 -26.52 -0.02 -15.20
N ALA A 321 -25.67 -0.18 -14.16
CA ALA A 321 -25.86 0.44 -12.85
C ALA A 321 -25.18 1.80 -12.74
N PHE A 322 -24.28 2.12 -13.67
CA PHE A 322 -23.47 3.36 -13.72
C PHE A 322 -23.70 4.19 -15.01
#